data_2403aac911c59e0b68fcdf94348c4dab
#
_entry.id   2403aac911c59e0b68fcdf94348c4dab
#
_cell.length_a   1.000
_cell.length_b   1.000
_cell.length_c   1.000
_cell.angle_alpha   90.00
_cell.angle_beta   90.00
_cell.angle_gamma   90.00
#
_symmetry.space_group_name_H-M   'P 1'
#
loop_
_entity.id
_entity.type
_entity.pdbx_description
1 polymer ?
#
loop_
_entity_poly.entity_id
_entity_poly.type
_entity_poly.pdbx_seq_one_letter_code
_entity_poly.pdbx_strand_id
1 'polypeptide(L)'
;MITVWSAVNDLAPGQIIQSSDIAPTQVLIPENAAFYLSTNSQLVGSYVVRPVGASELIPSYSLTEQTNFNLKRVPISLARSRVPLGVARGSVIDIYVTPKDQLGGTFETSKKSRAAALLIGVSVEGIDLEASKLGGEIGLTILVPPLSVPDIVAAMADSNFVVVRNN
;
A
#
# COMPACT_ATOMS: atom_id res chain seq x y z
N MET A 1 -6.55 -33.38 -6.55
CA MET A 1 -5.84 -32.09 -6.79
C MET A 1 -6.77 -31.14 -7.50
N ILE A 2 -6.82 -29.92 -7.04
CA ILE A 2 -7.53 -28.82 -7.69
C ILE A 2 -6.56 -27.68 -8.00
N THR A 3 -6.87 -26.90 -9.02
CA THR A 3 -6.09 -25.70 -9.34
C THR A 3 -6.86 -24.47 -8.87
N VAL A 4 -6.23 -23.67 -8.03
CA VAL A 4 -6.77 -22.45 -7.45
C VAL A 4 -5.83 -21.28 -7.71
N TRP A 5 -6.31 -20.05 -7.52
CA TRP A 5 -5.49 -18.87 -7.61
C TRP A 5 -4.71 -18.64 -6.32
N SER A 6 -3.43 -18.29 -6.46
CA SER A 6 -2.56 -17.78 -5.40
C SER A 6 -2.07 -16.38 -5.74
N ALA A 7 -1.76 -15.59 -4.72
CA ALA A 7 -1.16 -14.28 -4.88
C ALA A 7 0.34 -14.42 -5.21
N VAL A 8 0.81 -13.70 -6.21
CA VAL A 8 2.26 -13.64 -6.54
C VAL A 8 2.99 -12.73 -5.56
N ASN A 9 2.37 -11.60 -5.24
CA ASN A 9 2.86 -10.60 -4.29
C ASN A 9 1.78 -10.33 -3.23
N ASP A 10 2.13 -9.56 -2.20
CA ASP A 10 1.14 -9.09 -1.24
C ASP A 10 0.05 -8.28 -1.95
N LEU A 11 -1.20 -8.53 -1.60
CA LEU A 11 -2.36 -7.82 -2.11
C LEU A 11 -2.94 -6.95 -1.00
N ALA A 12 -2.99 -5.64 -1.22
CA ALA A 12 -3.50 -4.68 -0.26
C ALA A 12 -4.99 -4.34 -0.49
N PRO A 13 -5.76 -4.04 0.56
CA PRO A 13 -7.13 -3.60 0.43
C PRO A 13 -7.27 -2.37 -0.48
N GLY A 14 -8.28 -2.38 -1.34
CA GLY A 14 -8.53 -1.35 -2.34
C GLY A 14 -7.76 -1.51 -3.66
N GLN A 15 -6.81 -2.43 -3.72
CA GLN A 15 -6.07 -2.76 -4.93
C GLN A 15 -6.98 -3.48 -5.94
N ILE A 16 -6.81 -3.17 -7.22
CA ILE A 16 -7.45 -3.91 -8.33
C ILE A 16 -6.51 -5.02 -8.78
N ILE A 17 -7.01 -6.24 -8.84
CA ILE A 17 -6.25 -7.41 -9.29
C ILE A 17 -5.87 -7.27 -10.76
N GLN A 18 -4.61 -7.45 -11.05
CA GLN A 18 -4.04 -7.57 -12.39
C GLN A 18 -3.59 -9.01 -12.65
N SER A 19 -3.40 -9.36 -13.90
CA SER A 19 -2.92 -10.70 -14.29
C SER A 19 -1.55 -11.06 -13.70
N SER A 20 -0.71 -10.05 -13.44
CA SER A 20 0.61 -10.20 -12.81
C SER A 20 0.54 -10.46 -11.30
N ASP A 21 -0.59 -10.22 -10.66
CA ASP A 21 -0.77 -10.35 -9.22
C ASP A 21 -1.14 -11.77 -8.79
N ILE A 22 -1.55 -12.61 -9.75
CA ILE A 22 -2.10 -13.95 -9.49
C ILE A 22 -1.40 -15.03 -10.31
N ALA A 23 -1.30 -16.22 -9.74
CA ALA A 23 -0.77 -17.40 -10.43
C ALA A 23 -1.62 -18.65 -10.11
N PRO A 24 -1.79 -19.59 -11.07
CA PRO A 24 -2.45 -20.84 -10.78
C PRO A 24 -1.56 -21.75 -9.94
N THR A 25 -2.11 -22.32 -8.87
CA THR A 25 -1.41 -23.22 -7.95
C THR A 25 -2.19 -24.50 -7.75
N GLN A 26 -1.54 -25.64 -7.88
CA GLN A 26 -2.15 -26.94 -7.62
C GLN A 26 -2.05 -27.29 -6.14
N VAL A 27 -3.18 -27.63 -5.55
CA VAL A 27 -3.26 -27.96 -4.12
C VAL A 27 -4.15 -29.17 -3.88
N LEU A 28 -3.86 -29.90 -2.80
CA LEU A 28 -4.67 -30.97 -2.30
C LEU A 28 -5.51 -30.47 -1.12
N ILE A 29 -6.73 -30.01 -1.37
CA ILE A 29 -7.66 -29.54 -0.34
C ILE A 29 -8.92 -30.40 -0.42
N PRO A 30 -9.12 -31.39 0.48
CA PRO A 30 -10.25 -32.31 0.36
C PRO A 30 -11.62 -31.70 0.70
N GLU A 31 -11.72 -30.81 1.68
CA GLU A 31 -13.01 -30.42 2.25
C GLU A 31 -13.34 -28.92 2.15
N ASN A 32 -12.36 -28.05 1.89
CA ASN A 32 -12.52 -26.61 1.93
C ASN A 32 -12.27 -25.90 0.58
N ALA A 33 -12.32 -26.63 -0.51
CA ALA A 33 -12.06 -26.08 -1.86
C ALA A 33 -12.99 -24.91 -2.22
N ALA A 34 -14.22 -24.92 -1.69
CA ALA A 34 -15.21 -23.88 -1.95
C ALA A 34 -14.84 -22.49 -1.37
N PHE A 35 -13.92 -22.42 -0.41
CA PHE A 35 -13.46 -21.17 0.17
C PHE A 35 -12.39 -20.47 -0.68
N TYR A 36 -11.79 -21.17 -1.64
CA TYR A 36 -10.76 -20.64 -2.50
C TYR A 36 -11.23 -20.49 -3.94
N LEU A 37 -10.71 -19.49 -4.62
CA LEU A 37 -11.12 -19.18 -5.98
C LEU A 37 -10.46 -20.12 -6.98
N SER A 38 -11.28 -20.90 -7.67
CA SER A 38 -10.88 -21.76 -8.78
C SER A 38 -10.33 -20.92 -9.95
N THR A 39 -9.41 -21.50 -10.73
CA THR A 39 -8.89 -20.88 -11.94
C THR A 39 -9.93 -20.65 -13.04
N ASN A 40 -11.13 -21.22 -12.90
CA ASN A 40 -12.27 -20.92 -13.75
C ASN A 40 -12.92 -19.56 -13.43
N SER A 41 -12.60 -18.98 -12.25
CA SER A 41 -13.13 -17.67 -11.85
C SER A 41 -12.26 -16.56 -12.43
N GLN A 42 -12.91 -15.55 -13.02
CA GLN A 42 -12.20 -14.36 -13.51
C GLN A 42 -11.98 -13.41 -12.35
N LEU A 43 -10.70 -13.23 -11.95
CA LEU A 43 -10.33 -12.38 -10.83
C LEU A 43 -9.77 -11.02 -11.24
N VAL A 44 -9.26 -10.92 -12.46
CA VAL A 44 -8.70 -9.67 -12.99
C VAL A 44 -9.79 -8.60 -13.06
N GLY A 45 -9.54 -7.45 -12.43
CA GLY A 45 -10.51 -6.36 -12.31
C GLY A 45 -11.31 -6.35 -11.00
N SER A 46 -11.24 -7.41 -10.18
CA SER A 46 -11.84 -7.43 -8.86
C SER A 46 -11.03 -6.58 -7.86
N TYR A 47 -11.70 -6.09 -6.82
CA TYR A 47 -11.08 -5.33 -5.74
C TYR A 47 -10.72 -6.23 -4.56
N VAL A 48 -9.56 -6.01 -4.00
CA VAL A 48 -9.13 -6.65 -2.75
C VAL A 48 -9.83 -5.96 -1.57
N VAL A 49 -10.53 -6.73 -0.73
CA VAL A 49 -11.19 -6.22 0.49
C VAL A 49 -10.43 -6.53 1.76
N ARG A 50 -9.58 -7.58 1.73
CA ARG A 50 -8.73 -7.98 2.84
C ARG A 50 -7.33 -8.25 2.33
N PRO A 51 -6.29 -8.01 3.15
CA PRO A 51 -4.92 -8.35 2.78
C PRO A 51 -4.80 -9.84 2.46
N VAL A 52 -4.04 -10.16 1.42
CA VAL A 52 -3.63 -11.53 1.06
C VAL A 52 -2.11 -11.51 0.92
N GLY A 53 -1.43 -12.39 1.61
CA GLY A 53 0.04 -12.47 1.57
C GLY A 53 0.56 -13.10 0.28
N ALA A 54 1.81 -12.80 -0.06
CA ALA A 54 2.50 -13.42 -1.19
C ALA A 54 2.54 -14.96 -1.02
N SER A 55 2.26 -15.67 -2.09
CA SER A 55 2.14 -17.14 -2.14
C SER A 55 0.92 -17.70 -1.38
N GLU A 56 0.06 -16.88 -0.81
CA GLU A 56 -1.17 -17.30 -0.18
C GLU A 56 -2.22 -17.65 -1.24
N LEU A 57 -3.04 -18.68 -0.97
CA LEU A 57 -4.21 -19.00 -1.78
C LEU A 57 -5.27 -17.91 -1.58
N ILE A 58 -5.88 -17.46 -2.67
CA ILE A 58 -6.82 -16.33 -2.61
C ILE A 58 -8.20 -16.82 -2.13
N PRO A 59 -8.63 -16.44 -0.90
CA PRO A 59 -9.95 -16.77 -0.40
C PRO A 59 -11.04 -16.00 -1.17
N SER A 60 -12.18 -16.64 -1.41
CA SER A 60 -13.29 -16.01 -2.13
C SER A 60 -13.82 -14.74 -1.46
N TYR A 61 -13.75 -14.67 -0.13
CA TYR A 61 -14.19 -13.52 0.65
C TYR A 61 -13.17 -12.36 0.69
N SER A 62 -11.99 -12.54 0.12
CA SER A 62 -10.96 -11.48 0.06
C SER A 62 -11.13 -10.55 -1.13
N LEU A 63 -12.00 -10.88 -2.08
CA LEU A 63 -12.25 -10.09 -3.28
C LEU A 63 -13.72 -9.69 -3.40
N THR A 64 -13.97 -8.61 -4.12
CA THR A 64 -15.30 -8.15 -4.49
C THR A 64 -15.29 -7.51 -5.88
N GLU A 65 -16.38 -7.66 -6.60
CA GLU A 65 -16.60 -6.94 -7.86
C GLU A 65 -17.20 -5.54 -7.64
N GLN A 66 -17.63 -5.23 -6.40
CA GLN A 66 -18.28 -3.96 -6.08
C GLN A 66 -17.26 -2.82 -5.99
N THR A 67 -17.52 -1.75 -6.73
CA THR A 67 -16.68 -0.55 -6.82
C THR A 67 -16.83 0.43 -5.65
N ASN A 68 -17.34 -0.01 -4.52
CA ASN A 68 -17.62 0.86 -3.36
C ASN A 68 -16.38 1.38 -2.62
N PHE A 69 -15.18 1.06 -3.10
CA PHE A 69 -13.95 1.66 -2.60
C PHE A 69 -13.78 3.06 -3.19
N ASN A 70 -14.38 4.05 -2.55
CA ASN A 70 -14.15 5.45 -2.88
C ASN A 70 -12.77 5.89 -2.35
N LEU A 71 -11.70 5.19 -2.75
CA LEU A 71 -10.33 5.55 -2.42
C LEU A 71 -9.74 6.44 -3.52
N LYS A 72 -8.92 7.39 -3.10
CA LYS A 72 -8.18 8.28 -3.99
C LYS A 72 -6.72 7.84 -4.08
N ARG A 73 -6.15 7.94 -5.27
CA ARG A 73 -4.73 7.72 -5.52
C ARG A 73 -3.99 9.01 -5.29
N VAL A 74 -3.07 9.00 -4.35
CA VAL A 74 -2.27 10.18 -4.02
C VAL A 74 -0.79 9.85 -4.20
N PRO A 75 -0.07 10.57 -5.07
CA PRO A 75 1.36 10.42 -5.17
C PRO A 75 2.04 11.16 -4.03
N ILE A 76 3.02 10.52 -3.40
CA ILE A 76 3.93 11.13 -2.43
C ILE A 76 5.37 10.86 -2.82
N SER A 77 6.26 11.77 -2.47
CA SER A 77 7.68 11.67 -2.77
C SER A 77 8.50 11.74 -1.50
N LEU A 78 9.44 10.81 -1.34
CA LEU A 78 10.25 10.69 -0.12
C LEU A 78 11.70 10.39 -0.45
N ALA A 79 12.61 10.87 0.40
CA ALA A 79 13.98 10.42 0.36
C ALA A 79 14.06 8.91 0.62
N ARG A 80 14.97 8.22 -0.08
CA ARG A 80 15.14 6.76 0.04
C ARG A 80 15.34 6.29 1.48
N SER A 81 16.04 7.08 2.29
CA SER A 81 16.30 6.77 3.71
C SER A 81 15.05 6.79 4.60
N ARG A 82 13.91 7.28 4.09
CA ARG A 82 12.64 7.38 4.81
C ARG A 82 11.62 6.32 4.42
N VAL A 83 12.01 5.40 3.53
CA VAL A 83 11.18 4.30 3.07
C VAL A 83 11.86 2.99 3.41
N PRO A 84 11.23 2.09 4.19
CA PRO A 84 11.80 0.80 4.53
C PRO A 84 12.08 -0.04 3.28
N LEU A 85 13.10 -0.88 3.38
CA LEU A 85 13.34 -1.89 2.34
C LEU A 85 12.13 -2.85 2.26
N GLY A 86 11.82 -3.28 1.04
CA GLY A 86 10.74 -4.22 0.80
C GLY A 86 9.35 -3.59 0.70
N VAL A 87 9.21 -2.27 0.81
CA VAL A 87 7.96 -1.60 0.45
C VAL A 87 7.76 -1.73 -1.06
N ALA A 88 6.62 -2.26 -1.45
CA ALA A 88 6.25 -2.52 -2.83
C ALA A 88 4.74 -2.35 -3.01
N ARG A 89 4.25 -2.48 -4.25
CA ARG A 89 2.82 -2.63 -4.51
C ARG A 89 2.25 -3.76 -3.66
N GLY A 90 1.13 -3.51 -2.98
CA GLY A 90 0.50 -4.46 -2.06
C GLY A 90 0.95 -4.33 -0.60
N SER A 91 1.95 -3.53 -0.30
CA SER A 91 2.33 -3.25 1.09
C SER A 91 1.28 -2.39 1.79
N VAL A 92 1.12 -2.62 3.10
CA VAL A 92 0.35 -1.75 4.00
C VAL A 92 1.33 -1.00 4.89
N ILE A 93 1.22 0.30 4.92
CA ILE A 93 2.17 1.20 5.59
C ILE A 93 1.46 2.20 6.49
N ASP A 94 2.20 2.72 7.45
CA ASP A 94 1.85 3.92 8.21
C ASP A 94 2.71 5.08 7.74
N ILE A 95 2.15 6.27 7.68
CA ILE A 95 2.84 7.49 7.29
C ILE A 95 2.88 8.44 8.47
N TYR A 96 4.08 8.82 8.87
CA TYR A 96 4.35 9.81 9.88
C TYR A 96 4.89 11.08 9.23
N VAL A 97 4.61 12.22 9.83
CA VAL A 97 5.12 13.52 9.39
C VAL A 97 5.98 14.14 10.45
N THR A 98 7.04 14.80 9.99
CA THR A 98 7.88 15.69 10.81
C THR A 98 7.91 17.07 10.14
N PRO A 99 7.84 18.17 10.88
CA PRO A 99 7.97 19.50 10.31
C PRO A 99 9.28 19.63 9.52
N LYS A 100 9.25 20.36 8.41
CA LYS A 100 10.48 20.79 7.74
C LYS A 100 11.13 21.83 8.62
N ASP A 101 12.43 21.66 8.90
CA ASP A 101 13.18 22.67 9.61
C ASP A 101 13.17 23.97 8.80
N GLN A 102 12.54 25.00 9.32
CA GLN A 102 12.65 26.34 8.78
C GLN A 102 14.05 26.87 9.13
N LEU A 103 14.94 26.86 8.17
CA LEU A 103 16.22 27.55 8.25
C LEU A 103 15.95 29.06 8.41
N GLY A 104 15.97 29.57 9.65
CA GLY A 104 15.93 31.00 9.91
C GLY A 104 14.97 31.47 11.00
N GLY A 105 14.99 30.88 12.17
CA GLY A 105 14.25 31.38 13.34
C GLY A 105 15.08 31.26 14.59
N THR A 106 15.35 32.41 15.23
CA THR A 106 15.90 32.61 16.56
C THR A 106 15.68 31.44 17.53
N PHE A 107 16.73 31.14 18.29
CA PHE A 107 16.77 30.20 19.41
C PHE A 107 15.68 30.52 20.46
N GLU A 108 14.45 30.11 20.21
CA GLU A 108 13.45 29.96 21.25
C GLU A 108 13.10 28.49 21.46
N THR A 109 13.65 27.96 22.53
CA THR A 109 13.20 26.80 23.31
C THR A 109 12.31 25.80 22.60
N SER A 110 12.95 24.80 22.04
CA SER A 110 12.58 23.41 21.87
C SER A 110 11.22 22.99 22.47
N LYS A 111 10.12 23.27 21.81
CA LYS A 111 9.11 22.25 21.68
C LYS A 111 9.68 21.24 20.69
N LYS A 112 10.21 20.13 21.17
CA LYS A 112 10.61 18.99 20.35
C LYS A 112 9.48 18.76 19.34
N SER A 113 9.74 19.05 18.07
CA SER A 113 8.85 18.75 16.96
C SER A 113 8.60 17.25 16.99
N ARG A 114 7.50 16.82 17.58
CA ARG A 114 7.14 15.42 17.64
C ARG A 114 6.69 14.99 16.27
N ALA A 115 7.26 13.90 15.77
CA ALA A 115 6.66 13.18 14.68
C ALA A 115 5.20 12.82 15.04
N ALA A 116 4.29 13.05 14.11
CA ALA A 116 2.88 12.72 14.28
C ALA A 116 2.46 11.72 13.22
N ALA A 117 1.59 10.78 13.60
CA ALA A 117 0.97 9.90 12.64
C ALA A 117 0.00 10.71 11.76
N LEU A 118 0.20 10.68 10.43
CA LEU A 118 -0.70 11.29 9.47
C LEU A 118 -1.74 10.28 9.00
N LEU A 119 -1.28 9.08 8.64
CA LEU A 119 -2.12 8.00 8.11
C LEU A 119 -1.65 6.66 8.69
N ILE A 120 -2.60 5.81 9.03
CA ILE A 120 -2.36 4.47 9.54
C ILE A 120 -3.02 3.45 8.61
N GLY A 121 -2.30 2.37 8.28
CA GLY A 121 -2.84 1.25 7.52
C GLY A 121 -3.17 1.59 6.06
N VAL A 122 -2.30 2.35 5.39
CA VAL A 122 -2.50 2.80 4.01
C VAL A 122 -1.93 1.79 3.04
N SER A 123 -2.69 1.48 1.99
CA SER A 123 -2.27 0.59 0.93
C SER A 123 -1.37 1.30 -0.09
N VAL A 124 -0.27 0.64 -0.48
CA VAL A 124 0.61 1.08 -1.56
C VAL A 124 0.13 0.47 -2.87
N GLU A 125 -0.26 1.30 -3.83
CA GLU A 125 -0.66 0.85 -5.16
C GLU A 125 0.53 0.73 -6.12
N GLY A 126 1.53 1.57 -5.95
CA GLY A 126 2.72 1.57 -6.80
C GLY A 126 3.91 2.25 -6.15
N ILE A 127 5.08 1.91 -6.64
CA ILE A 127 6.37 2.49 -6.22
C ILE A 127 7.22 2.77 -7.46
N ASP A 128 7.79 3.96 -7.52
CA ASP A 128 8.78 4.35 -8.53
C ASP A 128 10.15 4.50 -7.87
N LEU A 129 11.05 3.59 -8.23
CA LEU A 129 12.42 3.55 -7.76
C LEU A 129 13.42 4.15 -8.75
N GLU A 130 13.01 4.44 -9.98
CA GLU A 130 13.94 4.85 -11.05
C GLU A 130 14.59 6.19 -10.73
N ALA A 131 13.82 7.17 -10.26
CA ALA A 131 14.35 8.46 -9.87
C ALA A 131 15.38 8.35 -8.73
N SER A 132 15.20 7.40 -7.81
CA SER A 132 16.11 7.19 -6.68
C SER A 132 17.49 6.63 -7.07
N LYS A 133 17.59 5.94 -8.21
CA LYS A 133 18.86 5.43 -8.74
C LYS A 133 19.80 6.55 -9.17
N LEU A 134 19.24 7.70 -9.53
CA LEU A 134 19.98 8.90 -9.95
C LEU A 134 20.14 9.92 -8.82
N GLY A 135 19.91 9.51 -7.56
CA GLY A 135 19.99 10.39 -6.39
C GLY A 135 18.69 11.17 -6.11
N GLY A 136 17.61 10.83 -6.81
CA GLY A 136 16.28 11.40 -6.58
C GLY A 136 15.50 10.73 -5.46
N GLU A 137 14.28 11.18 -5.29
CA GLU A 137 13.34 10.63 -4.32
C GLU A 137 12.61 9.39 -4.84
N ILE A 138 12.10 8.58 -3.91
CA ILE A 138 11.18 7.48 -4.23
C ILE A 138 9.77 8.05 -4.35
N GLY A 139 9.09 7.72 -5.45
CA GLY A 139 7.67 7.99 -5.63
C GLY A 139 6.82 6.83 -5.13
N LEU A 140 5.84 7.10 -4.27
CA LEU A 140 4.81 6.16 -3.86
C LEU A 140 3.45 6.66 -4.31
N THR A 141 2.61 5.76 -4.82
CA THR A 141 1.18 6.01 -5.00
C THR A 141 0.43 5.25 -3.91
N ILE A 142 -0.30 5.97 -3.08
CA ILE A 142 -1.05 5.43 -1.95
C ILE A 142 -2.56 5.56 -2.20
N LEU A 143 -3.32 4.63 -1.59
CA LEU A 143 -4.78 4.62 -1.62
C LEU A 143 -5.31 5.18 -0.30
N VAL A 144 -6.03 6.29 -0.37
CA VAL A 144 -6.53 7.00 0.82
C VAL A 144 -7.99 7.37 0.71
N PRO A 145 -8.72 7.47 1.83
CA PRO A 145 -10.07 8.02 1.85
C PRO A 145 -10.09 9.46 1.34
N PRO A 146 -11.15 9.90 0.65
CA PRO A 146 -11.25 11.27 0.13
C PRO A 146 -11.07 12.35 1.19
N LEU A 147 -11.55 12.11 2.41
CA LEU A 147 -11.44 13.05 3.53
C LEU A 147 -10.00 13.30 4.00
N SER A 148 -9.10 12.35 3.75
CA SER A 148 -7.68 12.48 4.13
C SER A 148 -6.84 13.23 3.09
N VAL A 149 -7.34 13.43 1.87
CA VAL A 149 -6.57 14.05 0.78
C VAL A 149 -6.12 15.47 1.11
N PRO A 150 -6.99 16.38 1.65
CA PRO A 150 -6.56 17.72 1.99
C PRO A 150 -5.41 17.77 3.00
N ASP A 151 -5.45 16.92 4.02
CA ASP A 151 -4.42 16.87 5.06
C ASP A 151 -3.06 16.39 4.48
N ILE A 152 -3.10 15.42 3.58
CA ILE A 152 -1.89 14.93 2.90
C ILE A 152 -1.30 16.02 2.02
N VAL A 153 -2.12 16.68 1.22
CA VAL A 153 -1.65 17.75 0.32
C VAL A 153 -1.07 18.92 1.11
N ALA A 154 -1.69 19.29 2.22
CA ALA A 154 -1.17 20.31 3.12
C ALA A 154 0.19 19.89 3.72
N ALA A 155 0.30 18.64 4.17
CA ALA A 155 1.53 18.11 4.74
C ALA A 155 2.70 18.01 3.73
N MET A 156 2.40 17.83 2.44
CA MET A 156 3.43 17.84 1.38
C MET A 156 4.19 19.19 1.32
N ALA A 157 3.52 20.30 1.65
CA ALA A 157 4.10 21.62 1.57
C ALA A 157 5.07 21.91 2.72
N ASP A 158 4.75 21.50 3.95
CA ASP A 158 5.40 21.95 5.18
C ASP A 158 6.05 20.84 6.01
N SER A 159 5.86 19.58 5.62
CA SER A 159 6.31 18.43 6.39
C SER A 159 7.13 17.45 5.57
N ASN A 160 7.94 16.68 6.27
CA ASN A 160 8.63 15.53 5.71
C ASN A 160 7.87 14.25 6.07
N PHE A 161 7.73 13.34 5.13
CA PHE A 161 7.11 12.03 5.36
C PHE A 161 8.15 10.99 5.76
N VAL A 162 7.75 10.11 6.66
CA VAL A 162 8.47 8.89 7.02
C VAL A 162 7.50 7.72 6.94
N VAL A 163 7.88 6.68 6.23
CA VAL A 163 7.08 5.47 6.06
C VAL A 163 7.51 4.41 7.07
N VAL A 164 6.55 3.79 7.70
CA VAL A 164 6.73 2.61 8.54
C VAL A 164 5.93 1.47 7.93
N ARG A 165 6.57 0.32 7.73
CA ARG A 165 5.89 -0.86 7.21
C ARG A 165 5.30 -1.66 8.36
N ASN A 166 4.04 -2.04 8.23
CA ASN A 166 3.40 -2.99 9.13
C ASN A 166 3.71 -4.42 8.66
N ASN A 167 4.20 -5.25 9.57
CA ASN A 167 4.46 -6.66 9.32
C ASN A 167 3.18 -7.49 9.50
#